data_6859a168725e6b616d5bb721ece4797f
#
_entry.id   6859a168725e6b616d5bb721ece4797f
#
_cell.length_a   1.000
_cell.length_b   1.000
_cell.length_c   1.000
_cell.angle_alpha   90.00
_cell.angle_beta   90.00
_cell.angle_gamma   90.00
#
_symmetry.space_group_name_H-M   'P 1'
#
loop_
_entity.id
_entity.type
_entity.pdbx_description
1 polymer ?
#
loop_
_entity_poly.entity_id
_entity_poly.type
_entity_poly.pdbx_seq_one_letter_code
_entity_poly.pdbx_strand_id
1 'polypeptide(L)' 'MSTATKVVVSTLAVAALLAFALLVDGVLTA' A
#
# COMPACT_ATOMS: atom_id res chain seq x y z
N MET A 1 -18.71 7.48 4.34
CA MET A 1 -18.36 6.61 3.22
C MET A 1 -19.09 5.28 3.34
N SER A 2 -19.44 4.67 2.22
CA SER A 2 -20.07 3.35 2.23
C SER A 2 -19.05 2.29 2.65
N THR A 3 -19.53 1.13 3.08
CA THR A 3 -18.66 0.02 3.45
C THR A 3 -17.79 -0.42 2.27
N ALA A 4 -18.35 -0.44 1.07
CA ALA A 4 -17.61 -0.82 -0.13
C ALA A 4 -16.45 0.14 -0.40
N THR A 5 -16.71 1.43 -0.31
CA THR A 5 -15.67 2.45 -0.50
C THR A 5 -14.59 2.34 0.57
N LYS A 6 -14.99 2.07 1.80
CA LYS A 6 -14.05 1.93 2.91
C LYS A 6 -13.10 0.74 2.69
N VAL A 7 -13.65 -0.36 2.22
CA VAL A 7 -12.86 -1.57 1.93
C VAL A 7 -11.87 -1.30 0.80
N VAL A 8 -12.31 -0.66 -0.27
CA VAL A 8 -11.44 -0.33 -1.42
C VAL A 8 -10.31 0.59 -0.99
N VAL A 9 -10.63 1.64 -0.24
CA VAL A 9 -9.62 2.59 0.23
C VAL A 9 -8.61 1.91 1.16
N SER A 10 -9.09 1.05 2.05
CA SER A 10 -8.21 0.31 2.96
C SER A 10 -7.27 -0.61 2.20
N THR A 11 -7.78 -1.33 1.21
CA THR A 11 -6.96 -2.21 0.38
C THR A 11 -5.91 -1.42 -0.39
N LEU A 12 -6.31 -0.28 -0.96
CA LEU A 12 -5.40 0.58 -1.69
C LEU A 12 -4.29 1.12 -0.79
N ALA A 13 -4.64 1.52 0.43
CA ALA A 13 -3.68 2.04 1.39
C ALA A 13 -2.64 0.98 1.77
N VAL A 14 -3.08 -0.24 2.04
CA VAL A 14 -2.18 -1.35 2.37
C VAL A 14 -1.27 -1.67 1.19
N ALA A 15 -1.82 -1.71 -0.02
CA ALA A 15 -1.02 -1.98 -1.22
C ALA A 15 0.03 -0.90 -1.44
N ALA A 16 -0.32 0.37 -1.22
CA ALA A 16 0.61 1.49 -1.37
C ALA A 16 1.75 1.39 -0.34
N LEU A 17 1.43 1.02 0.89
CA LEU A 17 2.44 0.85 1.94
C LEU A 17 3.40 -0.29 1.60
N LEU A 18 2.88 -1.40 1.12
CA LEU A 18 3.71 -2.54 0.74
C LEU A 18 4.61 -2.20 -0.45
N ALA A 19 4.08 -1.50 -1.44
CA ALA A 19 4.87 -1.08 -2.59
C ALA A 19 5.98 -0.12 -2.18
N PHE A 20 5.68 0.82 -1.30
CA PHE A 20 6.66 1.77 -0.80
C PHE A 20 7.76 1.05 -0.01
N ALA A 21 7.38 0.13 0.85
CA ALA A 21 8.35 -0.64 1.63
C ALA A 21 9.27 -1.46 0.74
N LEU A 22 8.72 -2.08 -0.29
CA LEU A 22 9.50 -2.86 -1.24
C LEU A 22 10.48 -1.98 -2.02
N LEU A 23 10.02 -0.79 -2.41
CA LEU A 23 10.86 0.16 -3.14
C LEU A 23 12.05 0.61 -2.28
N VAL A 24 11.79 0.96 -1.03
CA VAL A 24 12.84 1.38 -0.10
C VAL A 24 13.84 0.24 0.13
N ASP A 25 13.34 -0.97 0.34
CA ASP A 25 14.19 -2.14 0.54
C ASP A 25 15.07 -2.40 -0.67
N GLY A 26 14.53 -2.28 -1.87
CA GLY A 26 15.28 -2.45 -3.11
C GLY A 26 16.38 -1.41 -3.27
N VAL A 27 16.12 -0.17 -2.89
CA VAL A 27 17.12 0.90 -2.95
C VAL A 27 18.25 0.63 -1.95
N LEU A 28 17.93 0.13 -0.77
CA LEU A 28 18.93 -0.15 0.25
C LEU A 28 19.81 -1.34 -0.09
N THR A 29 19.25 -2.33 -0.80
CA THR A 29 19.95 -3.58 -1.12
C THR A 29 20.49 -3.64 -2.54
N ALA A 30 20.08 -2.71 -3.39
CA ALA A 30 20.50 -2.71 -4.80
C ALA A 30 21.93 -2.09 -5.01
#